data_61ecad34dce71c24654ca44e8ca595ca
#
_entry.id   61ecad34dce71c24654ca44e8ca595ca
#
_cell.length_a   1.000
_cell.length_b   1.000
_cell.length_c   1.000
_cell.angle_alpha   90.00
_cell.angle_beta   90.00
_cell.angle_gamma   90.00
#
_symmetry.space_group_name_H-M   'P 1'
#
loop_
_entity.id
_entity.type
_entity.pdbx_description
1 polymer ?
#
loop_
_entity_poly.entity_id
_entity_poly.type
_entity_poly.pdbx_seq_one_letter_code
_entity_poly.pdbx_strand_id
1 'polypeptide(L)'
;MIKQLVKKKITKHIEDTSKRKLSIQFSLDGFSFCTSNASDEVAEFSSYVFEKSVNSPELILKKLQEIFKTEKSLQNDFESVTVIHQNNLSTLVPNQYFKEDSIASYLKYSVKTIATDLIVFDDLEFMDTKNVYIPYVNINNFLFQNFGEFEFKHHSSILLEKLITKSDDSLKFYINISQSTFDIVVTKDSKLLFYNIFDYQTKEDFIYYILFTL
;
A
#
# COMPACT_ATOMS: atom_id res chain seq x y z
N MET A 1 -3.30 -19.68 -10.93
CA MET A 1 -4.34 -18.93 -11.66
C MET A 1 -4.53 -17.57 -11.00
N ILE A 2 -4.99 -16.56 -11.73
CA ILE A 2 -5.41 -15.27 -11.18
C ILE A 2 -6.92 -15.29 -11.10
N LYS A 3 -7.47 -15.03 -9.92
CA LYS A 3 -8.91 -14.88 -9.74
C LYS A 3 -9.24 -13.41 -9.65
N GLN A 4 -10.05 -12.93 -10.58
CA GLN A 4 -10.57 -11.56 -10.52
C GLN A 4 -11.76 -11.52 -9.57
N LEU A 5 -11.67 -10.69 -8.54
CA LEU A 5 -12.79 -10.35 -7.69
C LEU A 5 -13.24 -8.93 -8.01
N VAL A 6 -14.20 -8.78 -8.89
CA VAL A 6 -14.85 -7.48 -9.13
C VAL A 6 -15.78 -7.18 -7.97
N LYS A 7 -15.36 -6.33 -7.06
CA LYS A 7 -16.17 -5.97 -5.89
C LYS A 7 -17.20 -4.87 -6.15
N LYS A 8 -17.00 -4.01 -7.12
CA LYS A 8 -17.97 -2.96 -7.48
C LYS A 8 -17.57 -2.29 -8.79
N LYS A 9 -18.31 -2.53 -9.85
CA LYS A 9 -18.24 -1.71 -11.05
C LYS A 9 -19.20 -0.54 -10.85
N ILE A 10 -18.68 0.60 -10.37
CA ILE A 10 -19.43 1.84 -10.40
C ILE A 10 -19.21 2.42 -11.79
N THR A 11 -20.12 2.15 -12.71
CA THR A 11 -20.17 2.83 -14.00
C THR A 11 -20.96 4.12 -13.83
N LYS A 12 -20.33 5.17 -13.35
CA LYS A 12 -20.80 6.53 -13.68
C LYS A 12 -20.19 6.89 -15.03
N HIS A 13 -21.02 7.30 -15.97
CA HIS A 13 -20.59 7.88 -17.22
C HIS A 13 -19.80 9.17 -16.86
N ILE A 14 -18.48 9.10 -16.95
CA ILE A 14 -17.62 10.27 -16.82
C ILE A 14 -17.42 10.77 -18.24
N GLU A 15 -18.03 11.89 -18.57
CA GLU A 15 -17.99 12.50 -19.91
C GLU A 15 -16.58 12.96 -20.30
N ASP A 16 -15.73 13.33 -19.34
CA ASP A 16 -14.35 13.76 -19.58
C ASP A 16 -13.34 12.68 -19.16
N THR A 17 -12.80 11.99 -20.15
CA THR A 17 -11.78 10.95 -19.96
C THR A 17 -10.37 11.51 -19.79
N SER A 18 -10.14 12.79 -20.12
CA SER A 18 -8.82 13.42 -20.14
C SER A 18 -8.25 13.76 -18.74
N LYS A 19 -9.12 13.74 -17.71
CA LYS A 19 -8.77 14.09 -16.32
C LYS A 19 -8.96 12.95 -15.34
N ARG A 20 -8.71 11.73 -15.79
CA ARG A 20 -8.81 10.56 -14.90
C ARG A 20 -7.56 10.41 -14.07
N LYS A 21 -7.76 10.08 -12.79
CA LYS A 21 -6.70 9.67 -11.88
C LYS A 21 -6.71 8.16 -11.75
N LEU A 22 -5.54 7.55 -11.63
CA LEU A 22 -5.37 6.13 -11.41
C LEU A 22 -4.67 5.90 -10.07
N SER A 23 -5.25 5.08 -9.21
CA SER A 23 -4.58 4.56 -8.02
C SER A 23 -4.37 3.05 -8.18
N ILE A 24 -3.15 2.59 -8.01
CA ILE A 24 -2.74 1.18 -8.09
C ILE A 24 -2.21 0.74 -6.73
N GLN A 25 -2.66 -0.43 -6.27
CA GLN A 25 -2.11 -1.08 -5.08
C GLN A 25 -1.76 -2.52 -5.40
N PHE A 26 -0.62 -2.98 -4.92
CA PHE A 26 -0.19 -4.38 -5.05
C PHE A 26 0.52 -4.87 -3.80
N SER A 27 0.42 -6.17 -3.60
CA SER A 27 1.06 -6.93 -2.52
C SER A 27 1.44 -8.33 -3.01
N LEU A 28 2.02 -9.13 -2.12
CA LEU A 28 2.24 -10.56 -2.39
C LEU A 28 0.93 -11.35 -2.56
N ASP A 29 -0.19 -10.80 -2.11
CA ASP A 29 -1.51 -11.45 -2.12
C ASP A 29 -2.38 -11.07 -3.32
N GLY A 30 -2.09 -9.93 -3.97
CA GLY A 30 -2.95 -9.45 -5.03
C GLY A 30 -2.59 -8.09 -5.60
N PHE A 31 -3.48 -7.64 -6.46
CA PHE A 31 -3.41 -6.36 -7.17
C PHE A 31 -4.79 -5.72 -7.21
N SER A 32 -4.86 -4.44 -7.02
CA SER A 32 -6.08 -3.67 -7.23
C SER A 32 -5.78 -2.33 -7.86
N PHE A 33 -6.76 -1.79 -8.58
CA PHE A 33 -6.71 -0.44 -9.08
C PHE A 33 -8.07 0.25 -8.97
N CYS A 34 -8.02 1.56 -8.90
CA CYS A 34 -9.16 2.44 -8.85
C CYS A 34 -8.94 3.58 -9.83
N THR A 35 -9.94 3.86 -10.67
CA THR A 35 -9.96 5.08 -11.47
C THR A 35 -10.98 6.05 -10.87
N SER A 36 -10.62 7.33 -10.82
CA SER A 36 -11.50 8.40 -10.36
C SER A 36 -11.46 9.58 -11.34
N ASN A 37 -12.44 10.47 -11.22
CA ASN A 37 -12.44 11.75 -11.92
C ASN A 37 -11.60 12.80 -11.14
N ALA A 38 -11.52 14.01 -11.68
CA ALA A 38 -10.81 15.12 -11.05
C ALA A 38 -11.33 15.47 -9.63
N SER A 39 -12.58 15.15 -9.33
CA SER A 39 -13.21 15.36 -8.00
C SER A 39 -13.08 14.16 -7.06
N ASP A 40 -12.19 13.19 -7.38
CA ASP A 40 -11.94 11.95 -6.62
C ASP A 40 -13.17 11.02 -6.49
N GLU A 41 -14.19 11.21 -7.34
CA GLU A 41 -15.29 10.26 -7.41
C GLU A 41 -14.86 9.00 -8.15
N VAL A 42 -15.02 7.85 -7.51
CA VAL A 42 -14.63 6.54 -8.07
C VAL A 42 -15.49 6.20 -9.27
N ALA A 43 -14.83 6.01 -10.42
CA ALA A 43 -15.44 5.56 -11.67
C ALA A 43 -15.40 4.04 -11.81
N GLU A 44 -14.27 3.43 -11.46
CA GLU A 44 -14.05 1.98 -11.53
C GLU A 44 -13.16 1.53 -10.38
N PHE A 45 -13.45 0.34 -9.85
CA PHE A 45 -12.57 -0.37 -8.93
C PHE A 45 -12.49 -1.84 -9.35
N SER A 46 -11.27 -2.35 -9.48
CA SER A 46 -11.01 -3.77 -9.78
C SER A 46 -9.99 -4.33 -8.79
N SER A 47 -10.22 -5.56 -8.35
CA SER A 47 -9.33 -6.26 -7.42
C SER A 47 -9.09 -7.69 -7.90
N TYR A 48 -7.83 -8.09 -7.88
CA TYR A 48 -7.32 -9.40 -8.26
C TYR A 48 -6.64 -10.04 -7.06
N VAL A 49 -7.09 -11.22 -6.69
CA VAL A 49 -6.48 -12.02 -5.62
C VAL A 49 -5.66 -13.14 -6.27
N PHE A 50 -4.44 -13.31 -5.83
CA PHE A 50 -3.61 -14.42 -6.27
C PHE A 50 -4.01 -15.66 -5.48
N GLU A 51 -4.32 -16.80 -6.17
CA GLU A 51 -4.79 -18.04 -5.51
C GLU A 51 -3.76 -18.62 -4.54
N LYS A 52 -2.50 -18.33 -4.79
CA LYS A 52 -1.40 -18.59 -3.85
C LYS A 52 -0.64 -17.29 -3.70
N SER A 53 -0.38 -16.90 -2.47
CA SER A 53 0.51 -15.77 -2.20
C SER A 53 1.81 -16.00 -2.96
N VAL A 54 2.23 -15.01 -3.71
CA VAL A 54 3.52 -15.05 -4.38
C VAL A 54 4.59 -14.69 -3.36
N ASN A 55 5.76 -15.31 -3.47
CA ASN A 55 6.83 -15.15 -2.47
C ASN A 55 8.00 -14.28 -2.97
N SER A 56 7.82 -13.61 -4.09
CA SER A 56 8.83 -12.68 -4.60
C SER A 56 8.26 -11.57 -5.48
N PRO A 57 8.93 -10.39 -5.52
CA PRO A 57 8.54 -9.27 -6.40
C PRO A 57 8.53 -9.63 -7.89
N GLU A 58 9.38 -10.57 -8.34
CA GLU A 58 9.42 -11.01 -9.74
C GLU A 58 8.15 -11.78 -10.12
N LEU A 59 7.58 -12.55 -9.21
CA LEU A 59 6.32 -13.24 -9.44
C LEU A 59 5.14 -12.28 -9.44
N ILE A 60 5.14 -11.26 -8.58
CA ILE A 60 4.16 -10.17 -8.65
C ILE A 60 4.22 -9.52 -10.04
N LEU A 61 5.41 -9.14 -10.50
CA LEU A 61 5.60 -8.50 -11.80
C LEU A 61 5.01 -9.33 -12.94
N LYS A 62 5.26 -10.65 -12.96
CA LYS A 62 4.65 -11.54 -13.97
C LYS A 62 3.14 -11.52 -13.93
N LYS A 63 2.53 -11.51 -12.72
CA LYS A 63 1.08 -11.41 -12.55
C LYS A 63 0.52 -10.09 -13.02
N LEU A 64 1.20 -8.98 -12.71
CA LEU A 64 0.82 -7.66 -13.20
C LEU A 64 0.86 -7.58 -14.71
N GLN A 65 1.91 -8.10 -15.35
CA GLN A 65 2.04 -8.14 -16.81
C GLN A 65 0.89 -8.94 -17.48
N GLU A 66 0.41 -10.03 -16.86
CA GLU A 66 -0.75 -10.77 -17.35
C GLU A 66 -2.05 -9.93 -17.23
N ILE A 67 -2.24 -9.24 -16.09
CA ILE A 67 -3.41 -8.38 -15.88
C ILE A 67 -3.41 -7.21 -16.86
N PHE A 68 -2.29 -6.52 -17.02
CA PHE A 68 -2.15 -5.38 -17.92
C PHE A 68 -2.45 -5.72 -19.39
N LYS A 69 -2.17 -6.96 -19.84
CA LYS A 69 -2.52 -7.41 -21.19
C LYS A 69 -4.02 -7.55 -21.41
N THR A 70 -4.78 -7.83 -20.36
CA THR A 70 -6.21 -8.15 -20.48
C THR A 70 -7.11 -7.01 -20.01
N GLU A 71 -6.62 -6.16 -19.10
CA GLU A 71 -7.39 -5.07 -18.50
C GLU A 71 -7.26 -3.79 -19.33
N LYS A 72 -8.30 -3.52 -20.13
CA LYS A 72 -8.34 -2.36 -21.02
C LYS A 72 -8.36 -1.03 -20.27
N SER A 73 -8.93 -0.99 -19.07
CA SER A 73 -8.99 0.21 -18.26
C SER A 73 -7.62 0.75 -17.88
N LEU A 74 -6.59 -0.11 -17.80
CA LEU A 74 -5.20 0.27 -17.51
C LEU A 74 -4.43 0.78 -18.75
N GLN A 75 -5.04 0.72 -19.94
CA GLN A 75 -4.41 1.16 -21.19
C GLN A 75 -4.80 2.59 -21.59
N ASN A 76 -5.54 3.29 -20.72
CA ASN A 76 -5.93 4.67 -20.95
C ASN A 76 -4.83 5.62 -20.46
N ASP A 77 -4.88 6.87 -20.97
CA ASP A 77 -4.09 7.96 -20.42
C ASP A 77 -4.70 8.47 -19.11
N PHE A 78 -3.86 8.84 -18.15
CA PHE A 78 -4.26 9.37 -16.86
C PHE A 78 -3.55 10.69 -16.57
N GLU A 79 -4.26 11.64 -15.95
CA GLU A 79 -3.69 12.92 -15.51
C GLU A 79 -2.68 12.71 -14.38
N SER A 80 -2.96 11.77 -13.50
CA SER A 80 -2.06 11.38 -12.41
C SER A 80 -2.18 9.90 -12.09
N VAL A 81 -1.06 9.31 -11.70
CA VAL A 81 -0.99 7.93 -11.26
C VAL A 81 -0.37 7.89 -9.87
N THR A 82 -1.03 7.22 -8.94
CA THR A 82 -0.53 6.96 -7.59
C THR A 82 -0.35 5.46 -7.39
N VAL A 83 0.83 5.06 -6.96
CA VAL A 83 1.20 3.65 -6.75
C VAL A 83 1.37 3.39 -5.26
N ILE A 84 0.73 2.34 -4.75
CA ILE A 84 0.73 1.98 -3.33
C ILE A 84 1.43 0.64 -3.16
N HIS A 85 2.58 0.66 -2.50
CA HIS A 85 3.31 -0.54 -2.10
C HIS A 85 2.74 -1.09 -0.80
N GLN A 86 2.17 -2.30 -0.84
CA GLN A 86 1.70 -2.99 0.35
C GLN A 86 2.63 -4.16 0.66
N ASN A 87 3.48 -3.98 1.66
CA ASN A 87 4.40 -4.99 2.18
C ASN A 87 4.69 -4.72 3.67
N ASN A 88 5.42 -5.62 4.32
CA ASN A 88 5.89 -5.47 5.70
C ASN A 88 7.34 -4.98 5.80
N LEU A 89 7.88 -4.38 4.73
CA LEU A 89 9.28 -3.93 4.63
C LEU A 89 9.39 -2.44 5.00
N SER A 90 8.83 -2.04 6.14
CA SER A 90 8.81 -0.64 6.57
C SER A 90 9.00 -0.47 8.07
N THR A 91 9.36 0.74 8.47
CA THR A 91 9.45 1.16 9.87
C THR A 91 9.17 2.65 10.02
N LEU A 92 8.56 3.03 11.13
CA LEU A 92 8.31 4.44 11.47
C LEU A 92 9.50 5.00 12.26
N VAL A 93 9.97 6.18 11.87
CA VAL A 93 11.09 6.88 12.49
C VAL A 93 10.67 8.30 12.84
N PRO A 94 10.59 8.69 14.13
CA PRO A 94 10.28 10.06 14.51
C PRO A 94 11.32 11.03 13.92
N ASN A 95 10.87 12.21 13.44
CA ASN A 95 11.72 13.17 12.74
C ASN A 95 12.95 13.58 13.54
N GLN A 96 12.83 13.72 14.86
CA GLN A 96 13.96 14.06 15.73
C GLN A 96 15.12 13.06 15.71
N TYR A 97 14.87 11.80 15.29
CA TYR A 97 15.89 10.75 15.16
C TYR A 97 16.23 10.43 13.71
N PHE A 98 15.54 11.03 12.76
CA PHE A 98 15.74 10.74 11.34
C PHE A 98 16.97 11.45 10.80
N LYS A 99 17.83 10.69 10.12
CA LYS A 99 18.97 11.17 9.34
C LYS A 99 19.01 10.44 8.01
N GLU A 100 18.90 11.16 6.92
CA GLU A 100 18.82 10.59 5.57
C GLU A 100 20.07 9.76 5.24
N ASP A 101 21.26 10.22 5.60
CA ASP A 101 22.54 9.50 5.40
C ASP A 101 22.59 8.14 6.11
N SER A 102 21.68 7.89 7.04
CA SER A 102 21.60 6.66 7.84
C SER A 102 20.33 5.84 7.56
N ILE A 103 19.63 6.14 6.47
CA ILE A 103 18.30 5.59 6.19
C ILE A 103 18.26 4.05 6.25
N ALA A 104 19.29 3.37 5.73
CA ALA A 104 19.37 1.90 5.74
C ALA A 104 19.48 1.32 7.16
N SER A 105 19.98 2.09 8.13
CA SER A 105 20.14 1.61 9.50
C SER A 105 18.81 1.41 10.21
N TYR A 106 17.76 2.13 9.83
CA TYR A 106 16.45 2.05 10.48
C TYR A 106 15.73 0.72 10.19
N LEU A 107 15.97 0.13 9.03
CA LEU A 107 15.38 -1.17 8.66
C LEU A 107 16.17 -2.39 9.17
N LYS A 108 17.44 -2.19 9.57
CA LYS A 108 18.38 -3.27 9.89
C LYS A 108 17.86 -4.29 10.92
N TYR A 109 17.03 -3.85 11.87
CA TYR A 109 16.55 -4.69 12.97
C TYR A 109 15.13 -5.22 12.75
N SER A 110 14.38 -4.64 11.82
CA SER A 110 12.97 -5.02 11.57
C SER A 110 12.77 -5.73 10.24
N VAL A 111 13.68 -5.52 9.28
CA VAL A 111 13.55 -6.02 7.91
C VAL A 111 14.84 -6.66 7.44
N LYS A 112 14.75 -7.78 6.72
CA LYS A 112 15.90 -8.38 6.05
C LYS A 112 16.19 -7.58 4.78
N THR A 113 17.24 -6.78 4.80
CA THR A 113 17.69 -5.97 3.66
C THR A 113 18.81 -6.66 2.89
N ILE A 114 18.93 -6.36 1.60
CA ILE A 114 20.06 -6.71 0.75
C ILE A 114 20.72 -5.45 0.20
N ALA A 115 21.99 -5.56 -0.23
CA ALA A 115 22.79 -4.37 -0.62
C ALA A 115 22.22 -3.61 -1.85
N THR A 116 21.36 -4.24 -2.63
CA THR A 116 20.74 -3.67 -3.84
C THR A 116 19.35 -3.08 -3.59
N ASP A 117 18.83 -3.13 -2.36
CA ASP A 117 17.53 -2.56 -2.04
C ASP A 117 17.57 -1.04 -2.17
N LEU A 118 16.59 -0.49 -2.86
CA LEU A 118 16.28 0.94 -2.80
C LEU A 118 15.52 1.19 -1.50
N ILE A 119 16.03 2.07 -0.66
CA ILE A 119 15.36 2.48 0.57
C ILE A 119 14.92 3.92 0.42
N VAL A 120 13.64 4.16 0.66
CA VAL A 120 13.00 5.47 0.55
C VAL A 120 12.18 5.76 1.80
N PHE A 121 11.63 6.96 1.88
CA PHE A 121 10.70 7.32 2.96
C PHE A 121 9.54 8.16 2.46
N ASP A 122 8.40 8.03 3.13
CA ASP A 122 7.27 8.95 3.07
C ASP A 122 7.33 9.89 4.27
N ASP A 123 7.04 11.16 4.03
CA ASP A 123 6.92 12.15 5.10
C ASP A 123 5.51 12.14 5.68
N LEU A 124 5.40 11.84 6.97
CA LEU A 124 4.13 11.84 7.71
C LEU A 124 4.06 13.08 8.60
N GLU A 125 3.91 14.26 7.98
CA GLU A 125 3.93 15.56 8.68
C GLU A 125 2.91 15.63 9.81
N PHE A 126 1.73 14.98 9.64
CA PHE A 126 0.66 14.91 10.65
C PHE A 126 1.05 14.19 11.95
N MET A 127 2.16 13.47 11.99
CA MET A 127 2.69 12.79 13.19
C MET A 127 4.18 13.06 13.44
N ASP A 128 4.78 14.03 12.76
CA ASP A 128 6.21 14.37 12.88
C ASP A 128 7.12 13.11 12.77
N THR A 129 6.86 12.28 11.75
CA THR A 129 7.48 10.95 11.58
C THR A 129 7.75 10.67 10.11
N LYS A 130 8.79 9.92 9.82
CA LYS A 130 9.06 9.34 8.50
C LYS A 130 8.67 7.85 8.50
N ASN A 131 8.03 7.40 7.43
CA ASN A 131 7.87 5.98 7.17
C ASN A 131 8.96 5.54 6.19
N VAL A 132 9.96 4.83 6.69
CA VAL A 132 11.09 4.31 5.89
C VAL A 132 10.73 2.92 5.39
N TYR A 133 10.90 2.67 4.08
CA TYR A 133 10.49 1.38 3.48
C TYR A 133 11.29 1.00 2.23
N ILE A 134 11.10 -0.25 1.79
CA ILE A 134 11.65 -0.82 0.56
C ILE A 134 10.53 -0.98 -0.47
N PRO A 135 10.49 -0.17 -1.54
CA PRO A 135 9.56 -0.37 -2.65
C PRO A 135 10.04 -1.52 -3.56
N TYR A 136 9.11 -2.15 -4.28
CA TYR A 136 9.45 -3.14 -5.31
C TYR A 136 9.86 -2.44 -6.61
N VAL A 137 11.16 -2.18 -6.78
CA VAL A 137 11.73 -1.39 -7.88
C VAL A 137 11.42 -1.98 -9.26
N ASN A 138 11.43 -3.30 -9.40
CA ASN A 138 11.09 -3.97 -10.65
C ASN A 138 9.65 -3.67 -11.09
N ILE A 139 8.73 -3.50 -10.16
CA ILE A 139 7.33 -3.12 -10.43
C ILE A 139 7.26 -1.63 -10.78
N ASN A 140 7.97 -0.77 -10.05
CA ASN A 140 8.05 0.65 -10.38
C ASN A 140 8.58 0.87 -11.80
N ASN A 141 9.62 0.16 -12.19
CA ASN A 141 10.16 0.23 -13.55
C ASN A 141 9.13 -0.20 -14.61
N PHE A 142 8.37 -1.26 -14.34
CA PHE A 142 7.29 -1.70 -15.23
C PHE A 142 6.17 -0.65 -15.33
N LEU A 143 5.74 -0.08 -14.21
CA LEU A 143 4.70 0.94 -14.19
C LEU A 143 5.17 2.23 -14.87
N PHE A 144 6.43 2.61 -14.68
CA PHE A 144 7.02 3.77 -15.37
C PHE A 144 7.03 3.60 -16.90
N GLN A 145 7.29 2.40 -17.40
CA GLN A 145 7.22 2.10 -18.84
C GLN A 145 5.79 2.21 -19.40
N ASN A 146 4.76 2.01 -18.58
CA ASN A 146 3.36 2.07 -18.99
C ASN A 146 2.73 3.47 -18.83
N PHE A 147 3.07 4.19 -17.77
CA PHE A 147 2.40 5.42 -17.38
C PHE A 147 3.30 6.67 -17.37
N GLY A 148 4.62 6.50 -17.52
CA GLY A 148 5.56 7.60 -17.31
C GLY A 148 5.74 7.93 -15.83
N GLU A 149 5.80 9.21 -15.50
CA GLU A 149 6.00 9.70 -14.15
C GLU A 149 4.78 9.43 -13.25
N PHE A 150 5.01 8.99 -12.01
CA PHE A 150 3.96 8.74 -11.02
C PHE A 150 4.48 8.95 -9.60
N GLU A 151 3.57 9.21 -8.67
CA GLU A 151 3.86 9.20 -7.24
C GLU A 151 3.69 7.79 -6.68
N PHE A 152 4.55 7.41 -5.73
CA PHE A 152 4.36 6.16 -5.00
C PHE A 152 4.52 6.36 -3.50
N LYS A 153 3.76 5.58 -2.72
CA LYS A 153 3.76 5.61 -1.26
C LYS A 153 3.64 4.20 -0.70
N HIS A 154 4.03 4.06 0.55
CA HIS A 154 3.74 2.84 1.30
C HIS A 154 2.29 2.85 1.80
N HIS A 155 1.64 1.67 1.83
CA HIS A 155 0.23 1.57 2.26
C HIS A 155 0.01 2.07 3.69
N SER A 156 0.97 1.83 4.61
CA SER A 156 0.86 2.29 5.99
C SER A 156 0.87 3.81 6.10
N SER A 157 1.58 4.52 5.23
CA SER A 157 1.57 5.99 5.21
C SER A 157 0.16 6.51 4.96
N ILE A 158 -0.52 5.95 3.95
CA ILE A 158 -1.90 6.32 3.59
C ILE A 158 -2.89 5.88 4.68
N LEU A 159 -2.72 4.66 5.21
CA LEU A 159 -3.59 4.12 6.26
C LEU A 159 -3.53 4.98 7.52
N LEU A 160 -2.32 5.29 8.00
CA LEU A 160 -2.11 6.10 9.20
C LEU A 160 -2.64 7.51 9.03
N GLU A 161 -2.38 8.16 7.89
CA GLU A 161 -2.94 9.47 7.58
C GLU A 161 -4.46 9.47 7.67
N LYS A 162 -5.13 8.50 7.05
CA LYS A 162 -6.59 8.39 7.05
C LYS A 162 -7.18 8.13 8.42
N LEU A 163 -6.52 7.32 9.25
CA LEU A 163 -7.03 6.94 10.56
C LEU A 163 -6.77 8.04 11.60
N ILE A 164 -5.58 8.64 11.61
CA ILE A 164 -5.21 9.67 12.60
C ILE A 164 -5.95 10.97 12.34
N THR A 165 -6.05 11.42 11.09
CA THR A 165 -6.77 12.66 10.76
C THR A 165 -8.27 12.60 11.01
N LYS A 166 -8.84 11.39 11.11
CA LYS A 166 -10.26 11.14 11.46
C LYS A 166 -10.46 10.66 12.90
N SER A 167 -9.40 10.56 13.68
CA SER A 167 -9.47 10.12 15.07
C SER A 167 -10.08 11.21 15.94
N ASP A 168 -10.79 10.78 16.99
CA ASP A 168 -11.27 11.61 18.08
C ASP A 168 -10.51 11.30 19.37
N ASP A 169 -10.96 11.82 20.51
CA ASP A 169 -10.30 11.64 21.81
C ASP A 169 -10.46 10.22 22.39
N SER A 170 -11.23 9.34 21.74
CA SER A 170 -11.44 7.97 22.22
C SER A 170 -10.26 7.06 21.85
N LEU A 171 -10.01 6.06 22.71
CA LEU A 171 -9.11 4.96 22.38
C LEU A 171 -9.75 4.10 21.29
N LYS A 172 -9.07 3.97 20.16
CA LYS A 172 -9.53 3.16 19.02
C LYS A 172 -8.48 2.13 18.63
N PHE A 173 -8.98 0.95 18.34
CA PHE A 173 -8.21 -0.19 17.85
C PHE A 173 -8.71 -0.55 16.46
N TYR A 174 -7.85 -0.37 15.45
CA TYR A 174 -8.17 -0.67 14.06
C TYR A 174 -7.39 -1.88 13.59
N ILE A 175 -8.03 -2.72 12.82
CA ILE A 175 -7.41 -3.87 12.15
C ILE A 175 -7.71 -3.76 10.65
N ASN A 176 -6.67 -3.68 9.84
CA ASN A 176 -6.76 -3.74 8.38
C ASN A 176 -6.25 -5.10 7.91
N ILE A 177 -7.14 -5.95 7.38
CA ILE A 177 -6.86 -7.37 7.10
C ILE A 177 -6.65 -7.59 5.61
N SER A 178 -5.52 -8.20 5.25
CA SER A 178 -5.21 -8.77 3.95
C SER A 178 -5.23 -10.30 4.01
N GLN A 179 -4.85 -10.98 2.95
CA GLN A 179 -4.93 -12.45 2.89
C GLN A 179 -3.86 -13.13 3.78
N SER A 180 -2.66 -12.57 3.86
CA SER A 180 -1.52 -13.14 4.60
C SER A 180 -0.96 -12.21 5.68
N THR A 181 -1.39 -10.94 5.69
CA THR A 181 -0.93 -9.94 6.65
C THR A 181 -2.10 -9.14 7.20
N PHE A 182 -1.89 -8.50 8.33
CA PHE A 182 -2.81 -7.48 8.84
C PHE A 182 -2.06 -6.39 9.58
N ASP A 183 -2.60 -5.18 9.50
CA ASP A 183 -2.11 -4.04 10.26
C ASP A 183 -2.92 -3.91 11.54
N ILE A 184 -2.26 -3.57 12.65
CA ILE A 184 -2.90 -3.08 13.86
C ILE A 184 -2.50 -1.63 14.06
N VAL A 185 -3.50 -0.77 14.22
CA VAL A 185 -3.32 0.66 14.52
C VAL A 185 -4.11 0.98 15.77
N VAL A 186 -3.44 1.49 16.81
CA VAL A 186 -4.09 1.97 18.03
C VAL A 186 -3.90 3.48 18.13
N THR A 187 -5.00 4.20 18.25
CA THR A 187 -4.99 5.66 18.37
C THR A 187 -5.74 6.13 19.61
N LYS A 188 -5.31 7.24 20.17
CA LYS A 188 -5.99 7.98 21.23
C LYS A 188 -5.64 9.47 21.14
N ASP A 189 -6.58 10.35 21.38
CA ASP A 189 -6.38 11.81 21.37
C ASP A 189 -5.72 12.28 20.04
N SER A 190 -6.18 11.71 18.92
CA SER A 190 -5.60 11.95 17.58
C SER A 190 -4.10 11.63 17.45
N LYS A 191 -3.57 10.77 18.32
CA LYS A 191 -2.17 10.33 18.31
C LYS A 191 -2.08 8.84 18.07
N LEU A 192 -1.02 8.44 17.36
CA LEU A 192 -0.66 7.04 17.21
C LEU A 192 -0.04 6.53 18.52
N LEU A 193 -0.63 5.48 19.10
CA LEU A 193 -0.06 4.78 20.26
C LEU A 193 0.70 3.53 19.84
N PHE A 194 0.19 2.83 18.80
CA PHE A 194 0.81 1.60 18.32
C PHE A 194 0.51 1.43 16.82
N TYR A 195 1.49 0.95 16.08
CA TYR A 195 1.34 0.46 14.72
C TYR A 195 2.30 -0.70 14.49
N ASN A 196 1.78 -1.78 13.91
CA ASN A 196 2.61 -2.86 13.39
C ASN A 196 1.87 -3.64 12.31
N ILE A 197 2.64 -4.32 11.46
CA ILE A 197 2.16 -5.26 10.43
C ILE A 197 2.55 -6.65 10.90
N PHE A 198 1.59 -7.57 10.90
CA PHE A 198 1.78 -8.96 11.30
C PHE A 198 1.49 -9.89 10.14
N ASP A 199 2.37 -10.87 9.92
CA ASP A 199 2.09 -12.02 9.06
C ASP A 199 1.26 -13.03 9.86
N TYR A 200 0.29 -13.70 9.20
CA TYR A 200 -0.49 -14.78 9.80
C TYR A 200 -0.77 -15.88 8.77
N GLN A 201 -0.81 -17.10 9.24
CA GLN A 201 -1.14 -18.28 8.44
C GLN A 201 -2.38 -19.00 8.96
N THR A 202 -2.65 -18.87 10.25
CA THR A 202 -3.76 -19.52 10.94
C THR A 202 -4.65 -18.49 11.64
N LYS A 203 -5.84 -18.93 12.05
CA LYS A 203 -6.73 -18.11 12.88
C LYS A 203 -6.13 -17.86 14.27
N GLU A 204 -5.38 -18.83 14.75
CA GLU A 204 -4.69 -18.80 16.03
C GLU A 204 -3.59 -17.72 16.03
N ASP A 205 -2.78 -17.63 14.96
CA ASP A 205 -1.79 -16.55 14.80
C ASP A 205 -2.46 -15.18 14.84
N PHE A 206 -3.57 -15.04 14.09
CA PHE A 206 -4.32 -13.79 14.03
C PHE A 206 -4.83 -13.36 15.41
N ILE A 207 -5.49 -14.27 16.14
CA ILE A 207 -6.01 -13.99 17.48
C ILE A 207 -4.86 -13.72 18.46
N TYR A 208 -3.76 -14.46 18.38
CA TYR A 208 -2.60 -14.28 19.23
C TYR A 208 -2.07 -12.84 19.17
N TYR A 209 -1.81 -12.32 17.98
CA TYR A 209 -1.28 -10.96 17.82
C TYR A 209 -2.26 -9.88 18.25
N ILE A 210 -3.57 -10.08 18.05
CA ILE A 210 -4.58 -9.16 18.57
C ILE A 210 -4.53 -9.10 20.08
N LEU A 211 -4.56 -10.27 20.76
CA LEU A 211 -4.55 -10.34 22.22
C LEU A 211 -3.22 -9.85 22.81
N PHE A 212 -2.11 -10.05 22.09
CA PHE A 212 -0.80 -9.55 22.51
C PHE A 212 -0.71 -8.02 22.49
N THR A 213 -1.49 -7.37 21.63
CA THR A 213 -1.46 -5.91 21.42
C THR A 213 -2.47 -5.17 22.30
N LEU A 214 -3.53 -5.86 22.78
CA LEU A 214 -4.53 -5.28 23.68
C LEU A 214 -4.01 -5.08 25.11
#